data_0fcaac3fc1bd36cf17f4062e0704587e
#
_entry.id   0fcaac3fc1bd36cf17f4062e0704587e
#
_cell.length_a   1.000
_cell.length_b   1.000
_cell.length_c   1.000
_cell.angle_alpha   90.00
_cell.angle_beta   90.00
_cell.angle_gamma   90.00
#
_symmetry.space_group_name_H-M   'P 1'
#
loop_
_entity.id
_entity.type
_entity.pdbx_description
1 polymer ?
#
loop_
_entity_poly.entity_id
_entity_poly.type
_entity_poly.pdbx_seq_one_letter_code
_entity_poly.pdbx_strand_id
1 'polypeptide(L)'
;MSPALIRPSLLAAVTLGILSAAPVLPAQDLRSNLPTPGLLRVCADPDNMPLSNKQGEGYEQKIAELIGKEWNSKIEYAWWPVRRGFFSRALNGRYCDIAIQAPAGLDMAAVTKPYYRSGYVFVTRKDRNLDIKALSDPRLKDLKIGVNLLNSDAENTPPAMALSRYGVVGNLEGYSTFYTDTERPEDIVNDVAKKKIDVAIVWGPLAGYFAKKSAVPLSLVPLAEKDSLSEYPFHFNIAMGVRRRDRELRDSLQAVLDRKTPEIQAILKSYAVPLFPIKDETEAEGETKASGPRLDQSPDSTRAAAQ
;
A
#
# COMPACT_ATOMS: atom_id res chain seq x y z
N MET A 1 4.68 -78.59 -67.60
CA MET A 1 4.13 -78.52 -66.24
C MET A 1 4.62 -77.21 -65.65
N SER A 2 3.84 -76.13 -65.66
CA SER A 2 4.16 -74.81 -65.12
C SER A 2 3.35 -74.51 -63.86
N PRO A 3 3.92 -74.00 -62.77
CA PRO A 3 3.14 -73.64 -61.63
C PRO A 3 2.65 -72.19 -61.76
N ALA A 4 1.44 -71.95 -61.31
CA ALA A 4 0.71 -70.73 -61.34
C ALA A 4 1.24 -69.74 -60.26
N LEU A 5 1.42 -68.48 -60.65
CA LEU A 5 1.75 -67.38 -59.78
C LEU A 5 0.49 -66.81 -59.11
N ILE A 6 0.45 -66.86 -57.80
CA ILE A 6 -0.59 -66.23 -56.97
C ILE A 6 -0.10 -64.76 -56.62
N ARG A 7 -0.90 -63.75 -57.01
CA ARG A 7 -0.71 -62.36 -56.65
C ARG A 7 -1.42 -62.06 -55.31
N PRO A 8 -0.78 -61.42 -54.35
CA PRO A 8 -1.50 -60.94 -53.17
C PRO A 8 -2.13 -59.59 -53.45
N SER A 9 -3.41 -59.49 -53.12
CA SER A 9 -4.16 -58.20 -53.12
C SER A 9 -3.80 -57.38 -51.92
N LEU A 10 -3.28 -56.12 -52.11
CA LEU A 10 -3.11 -55.15 -51.08
C LEU A 10 -4.48 -54.52 -50.68
N LEU A 11 -4.95 -54.82 -49.50
CA LEU A 11 -6.02 -54.07 -48.85
C LEU A 11 -5.42 -52.79 -48.27
N ALA A 12 -5.76 -51.64 -48.84
CA ALA A 12 -5.46 -50.34 -48.27
C ALA A 12 -6.43 -50.01 -47.10
N ALA A 13 -5.95 -50.03 -45.86
CA ALA A 13 -6.70 -49.61 -44.71
C ALA A 13 -6.69 -48.05 -44.65
N VAL A 14 -7.84 -47.46 -44.92
CA VAL A 14 -8.05 -46.00 -44.70
C VAL A 14 -8.31 -45.76 -43.21
N THR A 15 -7.31 -45.26 -42.48
CA THR A 15 -7.47 -44.82 -41.11
C THR A 15 -8.08 -43.42 -41.11
N LEU A 16 -9.36 -43.31 -40.77
CA LEU A 16 -10.06 -42.06 -40.55
C LEU A 16 -9.57 -41.43 -39.24
N GLY A 17 -8.66 -40.44 -39.33
CA GLY A 17 -8.17 -39.67 -38.16
C GLY A 17 -9.29 -38.80 -37.63
N ILE A 18 -9.81 -39.14 -36.46
CA ILE A 18 -10.71 -38.25 -35.68
C ILE A 18 -9.88 -37.13 -35.15
N LEU A 19 -9.92 -35.93 -35.76
CA LEU A 19 -9.41 -34.70 -35.18
C LEU A 19 -10.29 -34.35 -33.96
N SER A 20 -9.79 -34.65 -32.76
CA SER A 20 -10.36 -34.13 -31.51
C SER A 20 -10.13 -32.61 -31.48
N ALA A 21 -11.16 -31.85 -31.77
CA ALA A 21 -11.14 -30.42 -31.51
C ALA A 21 -11.12 -30.20 -29.99
N ALA A 22 -9.98 -29.82 -29.45
CA ALA A 22 -9.89 -29.34 -28.06
C ALA A 22 -10.84 -28.15 -27.87
N PRO A 23 -11.62 -28.10 -26.78
CA PRO A 23 -12.46 -26.95 -26.51
C PRO A 23 -11.56 -25.71 -26.38
N VAL A 24 -11.71 -24.78 -27.31
CA VAL A 24 -11.11 -23.44 -27.17
C VAL A 24 -11.84 -22.79 -26.00
N LEU A 25 -11.20 -22.75 -24.82
CA LEU A 25 -11.67 -21.93 -23.72
C LEU A 25 -11.75 -20.48 -24.23
N PRO A 26 -12.89 -19.80 -24.05
CA PRO A 26 -12.98 -18.41 -24.45
C PRO A 26 -11.85 -17.64 -23.75
N ALA A 27 -11.01 -16.98 -24.54
CA ALA A 27 -10.02 -16.05 -24.01
C ALA A 27 -10.80 -15.05 -23.13
N GLN A 28 -10.56 -15.07 -21.81
CA GLN A 28 -11.16 -14.11 -20.91
C GLN A 28 -10.79 -12.74 -21.48
N ASP A 29 -11.81 -11.96 -21.81
CA ASP A 29 -11.62 -10.61 -22.33
C ASP A 29 -10.98 -9.77 -21.22
N LEU A 30 -9.66 -9.71 -21.21
CA LEU A 30 -8.86 -8.89 -20.29
C LEU A 30 -9.15 -7.38 -20.42
N ARG A 31 -10.10 -7.01 -21.29
CA ARG A 31 -10.48 -5.63 -21.58
C ARG A 31 -11.74 -5.17 -20.85
N SER A 32 -12.43 -6.01 -20.10
CA SER A 32 -13.54 -5.52 -19.28
C SER A 32 -12.99 -4.56 -18.22
N ASN A 33 -13.43 -3.32 -18.23
CA ASN A 33 -13.01 -2.32 -17.25
C ASN A 33 -13.67 -2.52 -15.88
N LEU A 34 -14.66 -3.39 -15.80
CA LEU A 34 -15.41 -3.68 -14.58
C LEU A 34 -14.86 -4.94 -13.89
N PRO A 35 -14.96 -5.03 -12.57
CA PRO A 35 -14.68 -6.26 -11.84
C PRO A 35 -15.53 -7.40 -12.38
N THR A 36 -15.00 -8.62 -12.32
CA THR A 36 -15.79 -9.82 -12.61
C THR A 36 -16.99 -9.86 -11.66
N PRO A 37 -18.24 -10.01 -12.16
CA PRO A 37 -19.41 -10.09 -11.30
C PRO A 37 -19.22 -11.12 -10.18
N GLY A 38 -19.50 -10.74 -8.93
CA GLY A 38 -19.33 -11.60 -7.75
C GLY A 38 -17.88 -11.80 -7.29
N LEU A 39 -16.91 -11.10 -7.88
CA LEU A 39 -15.49 -11.15 -7.50
C LEU A 39 -14.93 -9.74 -7.40
N LEU A 40 -14.25 -9.43 -6.30
CA LEU A 40 -13.50 -8.20 -6.10
C LEU A 40 -12.04 -8.52 -5.79
N ARG A 41 -11.12 -8.09 -6.64
CA ARG A 41 -9.69 -8.28 -6.43
C ARG A 41 -9.10 -7.03 -5.76
N VAL A 42 -8.47 -7.23 -4.61
CA VAL A 42 -7.89 -6.16 -3.79
C VAL A 42 -6.38 -6.21 -3.89
N CYS A 43 -5.76 -5.08 -4.24
CA CYS A 43 -4.31 -4.93 -4.10
C CYS A 43 -3.97 -4.84 -2.62
N ALA A 44 -3.11 -5.72 -2.12
CA ALA A 44 -2.72 -5.75 -0.72
C ALA A 44 -1.25 -6.14 -0.56
N ASP A 45 -0.63 -5.61 0.48
CA ASP A 45 0.74 -5.99 0.84
C ASP A 45 0.71 -7.29 1.66
N PRO A 46 1.59 -8.26 1.36
CA PRO A 46 1.61 -9.54 2.09
C PRO A 46 2.06 -9.44 3.54
N ASP A 47 2.84 -8.41 3.95
CA ASP A 47 3.52 -8.35 5.24
C ASP A 47 3.53 -6.94 5.89
N ASN A 48 2.55 -6.09 5.58
CA ASN A 48 2.49 -4.68 6.03
C ASN A 48 1.43 -4.45 7.12
N MET A 49 1.59 -5.11 8.27
CA MET A 49 0.70 -4.86 9.42
C MET A 49 0.88 -3.42 9.99
N PRO A 50 -0.20 -2.77 10.37
CA PRO A 50 -1.60 -3.22 10.55
C PRO A 50 -2.48 -3.11 9.30
N LEU A 51 -1.93 -2.76 8.14
CA LEU A 51 -2.70 -2.56 6.92
C LEU A 51 -3.22 -3.91 6.39
N SER A 52 -2.30 -4.78 6.00
CA SER A 52 -2.61 -6.09 5.45
C SER A 52 -1.50 -7.10 5.69
N ASN A 53 -1.85 -8.38 5.72
CA ASN A 53 -0.94 -9.51 5.69
C ASN A 53 -1.63 -10.74 5.07
N LYS A 54 -0.87 -11.79 4.76
CA LYS A 54 -1.43 -13.04 4.18
C LYS A 54 -2.38 -13.78 5.12
N GLN A 55 -2.33 -13.51 6.42
CA GLN A 55 -3.17 -14.12 7.45
C GLN A 55 -4.58 -13.49 7.55
N GLY A 56 -4.83 -12.37 6.86
CA GLY A 56 -6.14 -11.70 6.89
C GLY A 56 -6.36 -10.83 8.11
N GLU A 57 -5.30 -10.40 8.78
CA GLU A 57 -5.37 -9.72 10.08
C GLU A 57 -5.37 -8.19 9.99
N GLY A 58 -5.13 -7.62 8.81
CA GLY A 58 -5.03 -6.17 8.63
C GLY A 58 -6.39 -5.46 8.54
N TYR A 59 -6.42 -4.17 8.88
CA TYR A 59 -7.66 -3.40 8.81
C TYR A 59 -8.13 -3.17 7.36
N GLU A 60 -7.25 -3.09 6.38
CA GLU A 60 -7.64 -3.01 4.97
C GLU A 60 -8.43 -4.24 4.54
N GLN A 61 -8.04 -5.42 5.05
CA GLN A 61 -8.75 -6.66 4.76
C GLN A 61 -10.13 -6.67 5.43
N LYS A 62 -10.26 -6.15 6.65
CA LYS A 62 -11.58 -6.01 7.31
C LYS A 62 -12.49 -5.03 6.56
N ILE A 63 -11.94 -3.96 6.02
CA ILE A 63 -12.68 -3.03 5.16
C ILE A 63 -13.04 -3.70 3.82
N ALA A 64 -12.13 -4.44 3.20
CA ALA A 64 -12.42 -5.19 1.97
C ALA A 64 -13.53 -6.23 2.19
N GLU A 65 -13.48 -6.98 3.30
CA GLU A 65 -14.54 -7.93 3.68
C GLU A 65 -15.90 -7.24 3.84
N LEU A 66 -15.94 -6.02 4.42
CA LEU A 66 -17.15 -5.22 4.54
C LEU A 66 -17.72 -4.85 3.16
N ILE A 67 -16.87 -4.40 2.23
CA ILE A 67 -17.25 -4.08 0.86
C ILE A 67 -17.74 -5.34 0.13
N GLY A 68 -17.04 -6.45 0.28
CA GLY A 68 -17.42 -7.73 -0.33
C GLY A 68 -18.78 -8.22 0.13
N LYS A 69 -19.13 -8.07 1.40
CA LYS A 69 -20.46 -8.37 1.94
C LYS A 69 -21.54 -7.47 1.33
N GLU A 70 -21.25 -6.18 1.21
CA GLU A 70 -22.18 -5.20 0.64
C GLU A 70 -22.49 -5.50 -0.83
N TRP A 71 -21.52 -5.99 -1.59
CA TRP A 71 -21.66 -6.31 -3.00
C TRP A 71 -21.94 -7.79 -3.29
N ASN A 72 -22.14 -8.60 -2.25
CA ASN A 72 -22.23 -10.06 -2.38
C ASN A 72 -21.13 -10.64 -3.28
N SER A 73 -19.88 -10.17 -3.08
CA SER A 73 -18.72 -10.51 -3.86
C SER A 73 -17.68 -11.23 -3.02
N LYS A 74 -17.08 -12.26 -3.61
CA LYS A 74 -15.89 -12.91 -3.05
C LYS A 74 -14.71 -11.93 -3.12
N ILE A 75 -13.90 -11.87 -2.07
CA ILE A 75 -12.66 -11.10 -2.06
C ILE A 75 -11.49 -12.02 -2.42
N GLU A 76 -10.67 -11.56 -3.37
CA GLU A 76 -9.36 -12.13 -3.68
C GLU A 76 -8.28 -11.08 -3.55
N TYR A 77 -7.12 -11.45 -3.00
CA TYR A 77 -6.02 -10.52 -2.81
C TYR A 77 -4.94 -10.74 -3.86
N ALA A 78 -4.58 -9.65 -4.56
CA ALA A 78 -3.38 -9.60 -5.36
C ALA A 78 -2.24 -9.06 -4.47
N TRP A 79 -1.40 -9.98 -4.03
CA TRP A 79 -0.29 -9.66 -3.13
C TRP A 79 0.82 -8.93 -3.86
N TRP A 80 1.04 -7.69 -3.46
CA TRP A 80 2.08 -6.83 -4.00
C TRP A 80 2.62 -5.91 -2.92
N PRO A 81 3.94 -5.90 -2.63
CA PRO A 81 4.50 -5.01 -1.63
C PRO A 81 4.21 -3.53 -1.96
N VAL A 82 3.80 -2.76 -0.96
CA VAL A 82 3.54 -1.31 -1.11
C VAL A 82 4.87 -0.58 -1.26
N ARG A 83 5.30 -0.44 -2.50
CA ARG A 83 6.53 0.24 -2.91
C ARG A 83 6.35 0.87 -4.28
N ARG A 84 7.45 1.46 -4.81
CA ARG A 84 7.47 1.98 -6.18
C ARG A 84 6.87 0.96 -7.17
N GLY A 85 5.88 1.39 -7.91
CA GLY A 85 5.17 0.54 -8.86
C GLY A 85 3.91 -0.17 -8.31
N PHE A 86 3.55 -0.01 -7.05
CA PHE A 86 2.32 -0.61 -6.50
C PHE A 86 1.08 -0.20 -7.32
N PHE A 87 0.87 1.08 -7.52
CA PHE A 87 -0.27 1.56 -8.31
C PHE A 87 -0.08 1.34 -9.81
N SER A 88 1.10 1.65 -10.36
CA SER A 88 1.35 1.53 -11.81
C SER A 88 1.36 0.08 -12.28
N ARG A 89 1.95 -0.84 -11.52
CA ARG A 89 2.10 -2.24 -11.93
C ARG A 89 0.98 -3.13 -11.42
N ALA A 90 0.58 -3.03 -10.15
CA ALA A 90 -0.46 -3.89 -9.61
C ALA A 90 -1.85 -3.40 -10.03
N LEU A 91 -2.24 -2.17 -9.69
CA LEU A 91 -3.56 -1.65 -9.98
C LEU A 91 -3.76 -1.38 -11.48
N ASN A 92 -2.90 -0.58 -12.11
CA ASN A 92 -2.99 -0.25 -13.52
C ASN A 92 -2.59 -1.42 -14.43
N GLY A 93 -1.77 -2.36 -13.93
CA GLY A 93 -1.45 -3.64 -14.57
C GLY A 93 -2.57 -4.68 -14.49
N ARG A 94 -3.72 -4.35 -13.86
CA ARG A 94 -4.93 -5.20 -13.77
C ARG A 94 -4.77 -6.48 -12.96
N TYR A 95 -3.80 -6.55 -12.05
CA TYR A 95 -3.70 -7.65 -11.10
C TYR A 95 -4.79 -7.57 -10.01
N CYS A 96 -5.28 -6.37 -9.72
CA CYS A 96 -6.35 -6.09 -8.79
C CYS A 96 -7.29 -5.00 -9.34
N ASP A 97 -8.42 -4.79 -8.69
CA ASP A 97 -9.45 -3.84 -9.10
C ASP A 97 -9.45 -2.58 -8.23
N ILE A 98 -9.14 -2.76 -6.94
CA ILE A 98 -9.12 -1.69 -5.95
C ILE A 98 -7.85 -1.74 -5.08
N ALA A 99 -7.45 -0.58 -4.60
CA ALA A 99 -6.51 -0.40 -3.48
C ALA A 99 -7.27 0.29 -2.33
N ILE A 100 -7.27 -0.33 -1.15
CA ILE A 100 -8.01 0.19 0.02
C ILE A 100 -7.34 1.47 0.54
N GLN A 101 -6.02 1.57 0.46
CA GLN A 101 -5.27 2.75 0.86
C GLN A 101 -4.58 3.42 -0.34
N ALA A 102 -5.04 4.60 -0.67
CA ALA A 102 -4.42 5.49 -1.63
C ALA A 102 -4.38 6.91 -1.04
N PRO A 103 -3.30 7.68 -1.23
CA PRO A 103 -3.33 9.11 -0.91
C PRO A 103 -4.45 9.79 -1.71
N ALA A 104 -5.21 10.68 -1.07
CA ALA A 104 -6.09 11.56 -1.82
C ALA A 104 -5.25 12.43 -2.79
N GLY A 105 -5.79 12.73 -3.96
CA GLY A 105 -5.05 13.46 -4.99
C GLY A 105 -4.02 12.63 -5.77
N LEU A 106 -4.01 11.31 -5.64
CA LEU A 106 -3.10 10.45 -6.40
C LEU A 106 -3.40 10.47 -7.89
N ASP A 107 -2.54 11.09 -8.69
CA ASP A 107 -2.73 11.24 -10.14
C ASP A 107 -2.78 9.93 -10.93
N MET A 108 -2.18 8.86 -10.41
CA MET A 108 -2.08 7.57 -11.11
C MET A 108 -3.35 6.72 -11.00
N ALA A 109 -4.32 7.11 -10.16
CA ALA A 109 -5.56 6.39 -9.92
C ALA A 109 -6.77 7.35 -9.93
N ALA A 110 -7.97 6.85 -10.17
CA ALA A 110 -9.18 7.54 -9.75
C ALA A 110 -9.43 7.17 -8.29
N VAL A 111 -9.53 8.17 -7.43
CA VAL A 111 -9.72 7.96 -5.99
C VAL A 111 -11.12 8.38 -5.54
N THR A 112 -11.61 7.74 -4.48
CA THR A 112 -12.82 8.17 -3.77
C THR A 112 -12.57 9.48 -3.01
N LYS A 113 -13.60 10.06 -2.41
CA LYS A 113 -13.38 11.01 -1.32
C LYS A 113 -12.61 10.34 -0.19
N PRO A 114 -11.80 11.09 0.57
CA PRO A 114 -11.11 10.55 1.73
C PRO A 114 -12.10 9.95 2.73
N TYR A 115 -11.78 8.79 3.28
CA TYR A 115 -12.61 8.14 4.31
C TYR A 115 -11.95 8.15 5.69
N TYR A 116 -10.65 8.49 5.77
CA TYR A 116 -9.98 8.86 7.00
C TYR A 116 -8.77 9.74 6.72
N ARG A 117 -8.29 10.38 7.79
CA ARG A 117 -7.03 11.13 7.80
C ARG A 117 -6.16 10.65 8.95
N SER A 118 -4.89 10.43 8.68
CA SER A 118 -3.89 10.08 9.69
C SER A 118 -2.57 10.80 9.42
N GLY A 119 -1.61 10.66 10.31
CA GLY A 119 -0.34 11.36 10.20
C GLY A 119 0.78 10.67 10.96
N TYR A 120 1.98 11.20 10.84
CA TYR A 120 3.14 10.75 11.59
C TYR A 120 3.03 11.14 13.07
N VAL A 121 3.59 10.30 13.92
CA VAL A 121 3.60 10.49 15.37
C VAL A 121 4.99 10.24 15.95
N PHE A 122 5.33 10.95 17.01
CA PHE A 122 6.41 10.57 17.90
C PHE A 122 5.95 9.42 18.78
N VAL A 123 6.78 8.40 18.91
CA VAL A 123 6.59 7.27 19.85
C VAL A 123 7.72 7.30 20.87
N THR A 124 7.37 7.38 22.14
CA THR A 124 8.32 7.36 23.25
C THR A 124 7.81 6.46 24.36
N ARG A 125 8.68 6.00 25.25
CA ARG A 125 8.24 5.32 26.48
C ARG A 125 7.65 6.34 27.45
N LYS A 126 6.50 6.00 28.07
CA LYS A 126 5.86 6.89 29.06
C LYS A 126 6.73 7.12 30.28
N ASP A 127 7.50 6.12 30.73
CA ASP A 127 8.37 6.22 31.90
C ASP A 127 9.58 7.19 31.70
N ARG A 128 9.86 7.58 30.45
CA ARG A 128 10.93 8.54 30.13
C ARG A 128 10.48 9.99 30.21
N ASN A 129 9.19 10.27 30.22
CA ASN A 129 8.61 11.61 30.24
C ASN A 129 9.22 12.57 29.18
N LEU A 130 9.56 12.04 28.01
CA LEU A 130 10.07 12.80 26.88
C LEU A 130 8.90 13.50 26.17
N ASP A 131 8.48 14.65 26.64
CA ASP A 131 7.39 15.43 26.04
C ASP A 131 7.88 16.17 24.78
N ILE A 132 8.20 15.41 23.73
CA ILE A 132 8.65 15.92 22.43
C ILE A 132 7.42 16.18 21.55
N LYS A 133 7.30 17.41 21.02
CA LYS A 133 6.14 17.85 20.23
C LYS A 133 6.49 18.38 18.85
N ALA A 134 7.76 18.67 18.58
CA ALA A 134 8.21 19.25 17.32
C ALA A 134 9.55 18.66 16.87
N LEU A 135 9.80 18.65 15.56
CA LEU A 135 11.07 18.22 14.99
C LEU A 135 12.21 19.22 15.29
N SER A 136 11.86 20.45 15.64
CA SER A 136 12.81 21.48 16.05
C SER A 136 13.27 21.35 17.53
N ASP A 137 12.77 20.37 18.27
CA ASP A 137 13.16 20.16 19.66
C ASP A 137 14.68 19.87 19.76
N PRO A 138 15.47 20.71 20.44
CA PRO A 138 16.92 20.58 20.47
C PRO A 138 17.39 19.25 21.08
N ARG A 139 16.59 18.63 21.96
CA ARG A 139 16.90 17.33 22.58
C ARG A 139 17.01 16.20 21.57
N LEU A 140 16.40 16.35 20.39
CA LEU A 140 16.48 15.36 19.33
C LEU A 140 17.93 15.14 18.83
N LYS A 141 18.84 16.09 19.03
CA LYS A 141 20.24 15.95 18.63
C LYS A 141 21.01 14.95 19.52
N ASP A 142 20.53 14.72 20.74
CA ASP A 142 21.17 13.87 21.73
C ASP A 142 20.45 12.52 21.94
N LEU A 143 19.27 12.36 21.32
CA LEU A 143 18.44 11.18 21.43
C LEU A 143 18.66 10.25 20.22
N LYS A 144 18.63 8.94 20.44
CA LYS A 144 18.65 7.95 19.38
C LYS A 144 17.27 7.83 18.73
N ILE A 145 17.14 8.18 17.45
CA ILE A 145 15.85 8.36 16.79
C ILE A 145 15.67 7.31 15.69
N GLY A 146 14.59 6.54 15.77
CA GLY A 146 14.15 5.64 14.71
C GLY A 146 13.29 6.36 13.69
N VAL A 147 13.57 6.15 12.41
CA VAL A 147 12.76 6.64 11.28
C VAL A 147 12.62 5.56 10.21
N ASN A 148 11.46 5.55 9.53
CA ASN A 148 11.33 4.71 8.34
C ASN A 148 12.05 5.35 7.16
N LEU A 149 12.80 4.54 6.41
CA LEU A 149 13.54 4.92 5.22
C LEU A 149 13.02 4.18 3.99
N LEU A 150 12.93 4.88 2.86
CA LEU A 150 12.46 4.32 1.59
C LEU A 150 13.56 3.56 0.82
N ASN A 151 14.78 3.51 1.32
CA ASN A 151 15.93 2.87 0.68
C ASN A 151 16.18 3.36 -0.75
N SER A 152 15.86 4.60 -1.05
CA SER A 152 16.16 5.23 -2.34
C SER A 152 17.09 6.42 -2.14
N ASP A 153 18.02 6.59 -3.05
CA ASP A 153 19.14 7.55 -2.95
C ASP A 153 18.68 9.03 -2.95
N ALA A 154 17.44 9.32 -3.29
CA ALA A 154 16.96 10.69 -3.48
C ALA A 154 15.71 11.06 -2.67
N GLU A 155 14.92 10.10 -2.22
CA GLU A 155 13.64 10.36 -1.57
C GLU A 155 13.51 9.54 -0.30
N ASN A 156 13.09 10.19 0.77
CA ASN A 156 12.89 9.55 2.06
C ASN A 156 11.52 9.92 2.64
N THR A 157 11.18 9.36 3.80
CA THR A 157 9.93 9.75 4.47
C THR A 157 9.98 11.22 4.88
N PRO A 158 8.84 11.94 4.84
CA PRO A 158 8.81 13.36 5.20
C PRO A 158 9.47 13.70 6.53
N PRO A 159 9.27 12.92 7.63
CA PRO A 159 9.99 13.20 8.89
C PRO A 159 11.51 13.02 8.78
N ALA A 160 11.99 12.00 8.08
CA ALA A 160 13.43 11.76 7.91
C ALA A 160 14.10 12.91 7.13
N MET A 161 13.43 13.40 6.08
CA MET A 161 13.89 14.57 5.32
C MET A 161 13.91 15.84 6.16
N ALA A 162 12.87 16.09 6.95
CA ALA A 162 12.81 17.26 7.81
C ALA A 162 13.89 17.22 8.91
N LEU A 163 14.11 16.07 9.57
CA LEU A 163 15.16 15.90 10.57
C LEU A 163 16.54 16.22 10.02
N SER A 164 16.85 15.79 8.80
CA SER A 164 18.14 16.11 8.18
C SER A 164 18.34 17.61 7.99
N ARG A 165 17.28 18.37 7.69
CA ARG A 165 17.32 19.83 7.59
C ARG A 165 17.50 20.53 8.93
N TYR A 166 17.07 19.90 10.03
CA TYR A 166 17.37 20.33 11.41
C TYR A 166 18.80 19.94 11.87
N GLY A 167 19.57 19.26 10.99
CA GLY A 167 20.92 18.77 11.33
C GLY A 167 20.92 17.56 12.25
N VAL A 168 19.79 16.85 12.34
CA VAL A 168 19.65 15.59 13.06
C VAL A 168 19.89 14.46 12.07
N VAL A 169 21.11 13.95 12.02
CA VAL A 169 21.55 12.94 11.03
C VAL A 169 22.31 11.80 11.69
N GLY A 170 23.29 12.12 12.54
CA GLY A 170 24.26 11.15 13.06
C GLY A 170 23.70 10.18 14.11
N ASN A 171 22.53 10.46 14.63
CA ASN A 171 21.84 9.69 15.66
C ASN A 171 20.53 9.05 15.16
N LEU A 172 20.34 8.99 13.84
CA LEU A 172 19.20 8.32 13.21
C LEU A 172 19.48 6.83 13.04
N GLU A 173 18.50 6.01 13.42
CA GLU A 173 18.43 4.58 13.14
C GLU A 173 17.37 4.38 12.05
N GLY A 174 17.76 3.82 10.90
CA GLY A 174 16.88 3.59 9.76
C GLY A 174 16.16 2.26 9.87
N TYR A 175 14.85 2.27 9.64
CA TYR A 175 14.00 1.09 9.55
C TYR A 175 13.42 0.99 8.15
N SER A 176 13.55 -0.16 7.52
CA SER A 176 13.01 -0.39 6.17
C SER A 176 11.49 -0.23 6.16
N THR A 177 10.96 0.31 5.05
CA THR A 177 9.55 0.20 4.71
C THR A 177 9.25 -1.05 3.87
N PHE A 178 10.29 -1.84 3.56
CA PHE A 178 10.18 -3.14 2.92
C PHE A 178 10.23 -4.23 3.98
N TYR A 179 9.09 -4.80 4.28
CA TYR A 179 9.01 -5.82 5.29
C TYR A 179 9.36 -7.20 4.71
N THR A 180 10.11 -7.93 5.49
CA THR A 180 10.62 -9.28 5.18
C THR A 180 10.56 -10.12 6.45
N ASP A 181 11.07 -11.35 6.40
CA ASP A 181 11.16 -12.21 7.60
C ASP A 181 12.12 -11.62 8.66
N THR A 182 13.05 -10.75 8.25
CA THR A 182 14.06 -10.14 9.12
C THR A 182 13.83 -8.66 9.43
N GLU A 183 13.00 -7.98 8.66
CA GLU A 183 12.64 -6.57 8.81
C GLU A 183 11.13 -6.45 8.95
N ARG A 184 10.66 -6.28 10.18
CA ARG A 184 9.24 -6.32 10.53
C ARG A 184 8.69 -4.92 10.77
N PRO A 185 7.40 -4.67 10.45
CA PRO A 185 6.80 -3.35 10.68
C PRO A 185 6.82 -2.93 12.15
N GLU A 186 6.75 -3.89 13.09
CA GLU A 186 6.78 -3.64 14.53
C GLU A 186 8.14 -3.27 15.10
N ASP A 187 9.24 -3.52 14.40
CA ASP A 187 10.60 -3.41 14.96
C ASP A 187 10.90 -2.00 15.47
N ILE A 188 10.52 -0.98 14.73
CA ILE A 188 10.76 0.41 15.13
C ILE A 188 10.03 0.77 16.46
N VAL A 189 8.81 0.27 16.67
CA VAL A 189 8.05 0.51 17.91
C VAL A 189 8.57 -0.37 19.04
N ASN A 190 8.92 -1.62 18.74
CA ASN A 190 9.50 -2.56 19.69
C ASN A 190 10.86 -2.07 20.20
N ASP A 191 11.66 -1.43 19.37
CA ASP A 191 12.97 -0.94 19.76
C ASP A 191 12.88 0.29 20.68
N VAL A 192 11.83 1.12 20.54
CA VAL A 192 11.48 2.10 21.59
C VAL A 192 11.14 1.41 22.89
N ALA A 193 10.27 0.40 22.88
CA ALA A 193 9.87 -0.34 24.08
C ALA A 193 11.07 -0.99 24.77
N LYS A 194 12.03 -1.53 24.01
CA LYS A 194 13.27 -2.18 24.48
C LYS A 194 14.40 -1.21 24.84
N LYS A 195 14.21 0.10 24.70
CA LYS A 195 15.22 1.15 24.92
C LYS A 195 16.44 1.06 23.98
N LYS A 196 16.31 0.46 22.81
CA LYS A 196 17.36 0.47 21.80
C LYS A 196 17.45 1.82 21.08
N ILE A 197 16.29 2.47 20.93
CA ILE A 197 16.12 3.85 20.50
C ILE A 197 15.28 4.61 21.53
N ASP A 198 15.44 5.94 21.58
CA ASP A 198 14.75 6.77 22.55
C ASP A 198 13.39 7.25 22.05
N VAL A 199 13.32 7.56 20.78
CA VAL A 199 12.15 8.10 20.07
C VAL A 199 12.04 7.40 18.73
N ALA A 200 10.82 7.09 18.30
CA ALA A 200 10.55 6.76 16.91
C ALA A 200 9.62 7.80 16.30
N ILE A 201 9.78 8.09 15.01
CA ILE A 201 8.87 8.93 14.23
C ILE A 201 8.32 8.07 13.10
N VAL A 202 7.06 7.67 13.24
CA VAL A 202 6.47 6.66 12.37
C VAL A 202 5.06 7.04 11.94
N TRP A 203 4.59 6.39 10.89
CA TRP A 203 3.22 6.48 10.43
C TRP A 203 2.24 6.06 11.53
N GLY A 204 1.25 6.92 11.81
CA GLY A 204 0.35 6.78 12.95
C GLY A 204 -0.37 5.43 13.04
N PRO A 205 -0.98 4.89 11.96
CA PRO A 205 -1.59 3.57 12.00
C PRO A 205 -0.66 2.46 12.48
N LEU A 206 0.60 2.45 12.03
CA LEU A 206 1.62 1.50 12.50
C LEU A 206 1.91 1.73 13.98
N ALA A 207 2.19 2.97 14.35
CA ALA A 207 2.49 3.33 15.75
C ALA A 207 1.35 2.95 16.69
N GLY A 208 0.11 3.30 16.37
CA GLY A 208 -1.06 3.04 17.20
C GLY A 208 -1.27 1.55 17.45
N TYR A 209 -1.20 0.76 16.40
CA TYR A 209 -1.42 -0.69 16.48
C TYR A 209 -0.38 -1.39 17.35
N PHE A 210 0.90 -1.14 17.10
CA PHE A 210 1.97 -1.81 17.83
C PHE A 210 2.15 -1.24 19.24
N ALA A 211 1.90 0.05 19.46
CA ALA A 211 1.88 0.60 20.81
C ALA A 211 0.74 0.00 21.68
N LYS A 212 -0.44 -0.24 21.09
CA LYS A 212 -1.55 -0.92 21.75
C LYS A 212 -1.19 -2.35 22.18
N LYS A 213 -0.36 -3.04 21.39
CA LYS A 213 0.11 -4.42 21.68
C LYS A 213 1.35 -4.48 22.58
N SER A 214 2.02 -3.34 22.80
CA SER A 214 3.24 -3.29 23.61
C SER A 214 2.94 -3.61 25.08
N ALA A 215 3.76 -4.47 25.69
CA ALA A 215 3.73 -4.71 27.12
C ALA A 215 4.21 -3.49 27.95
N VAL A 216 4.93 -2.57 27.30
CA VAL A 216 5.46 -1.36 27.92
C VAL A 216 4.58 -0.18 27.50
N PRO A 217 4.12 0.67 28.44
CA PRO A 217 3.33 1.85 28.10
C PRO A 217 4.12 2.83 27.22
N LEU A 218 3.61 3.09 26.01
CA LEU A 218 4.16 4.05 25.06
C LEU A 218 3.28 5.28 24.98
N SER A 219 3.90 6.43 24.70
CA SER A 219 3.26 7.70 24.42
C SER A 219 3.31 7.96 22.92
N LEU A 220 2.20 8.35 22.35
CA LEU A 220 2.08 8.75 20.95
C LEU A 220 1.69 10.22 20.91
N VAL A 221 2.56 11.06 20.34
CA VAL A 221 2.32 12.49 20.17
C VAL A 221 2.31 12.79 18.66
N PRO A 222 1.19 13.26 18.08
CA PRO A 222 1.14 13.64 16.68
C PRO A 222 2.17 14.72 16.34
N LEU A 223 2.83 14.58 15.17
CA LEU A 223 3.54 15.71 14.59
C LEU A 223 2.53 16.81 14.22
N ALA A 224 2.98 18.06 14.25
CA ALA A 224 2.22 19.14 13.63
C ALA A 224 1.99 18.79 12.14
N GLU A 225 0.88 19.23 11.57
CA GLU A 225 0.56 18.93 10.17
C GLU A 225 1.63 19.41 9.19
N LYS A 226 2.21 20.57 9.48
CA LYS A 226 3.26 21.21 8.70
C LYS A 226 4.45 21.56 9.57
N ASP A 227 5.61 21.58 8.94
CA ASP A 227 6.86 22.04 9.52
C ASP A 227 7.55 22.99 8.54
N SER A 228 8.15 24.06 9.03
CA SER A 228 8.77 25.09 8.19
C SER A 228 9.94 24.58 7.34
N LEU A 229 10.58 23.50 7.75
CA LEU A 229 11.67 22.85 7.02
C LEU A 229 11.22 21.59 6.27
N SER A 230 9.93 21.27 6.25
CA SER A 230 9.40 20.14 5.47
C SER A 230 8.72 20.63 4.20
N GLU A 231 9.05 20.02 3.06
CA GLU A 231 8.34 20.22 1.79
C GLU A 231 6.98 19.52 1.77
N TYR A 232 6.84 18.47 2.57
CA TYR A 232 5.67 17.61 2.59
C TYR A 232 4.94 17.74 3.92
N PRO A 233 3.61 17.64 3.92
CA PRO A 233 2.84 17.57 5.15
C PRO A 233 3.14 16.25 5.88
N PHE A 234 2.84 16.21 7.18
CA PHE A 234 2.95 15.01 7.99
C PHE A 234 1.60 14.32 8.23
N HIS A 235 0.50 14.91 7.75
CA HIS A 235 -0.84 14.33 7.79
C HIS A 235 -1.39 14.18 6.37
N PHE A 236 -2.04 13.05 6.12
CA PHE A 236 -2.54 12.71 4.80
C PHE A 236 -3.99 12.25 4.86
N ASN A 237 -4.77 12.73 3.91
CA ASN A 237 -6.09 12.18 3.61
C ASN A 237 -5.93 10.86 2.86
N ILE A 238 -6.66 9.84 3.30
CA ILE A 238 -6.60 8.49 2.72
C ILE A 238 -7.93 8.16 2.06
N ALA A 239 -7.86 7.73 0.82
CA ALA A 239 -8.96 7.36 -0.04
C ALA A 239 -8.80 5.91 -0.53
N MET A 240 -9.78 5.38 -1.24
CA MET A 240 -9.63 4.15 -2.01
C MET A 240 -9.31 4.48 -3.46
N GLY A 241 -8.43 3.69 -4.06
CA GLY A 241 -7.99 3.87 -5.45
C GLY A 241 -8.52 2.79 -6.38
N VAL A 242 -8.92 3.19 -7.57
CA VAL A 242 -9.21 2.33 -8.71
C VAL A 242 -8.44 2.80 -9.94
N ARG A 243 -8.39 2.01 -11.01
CA ARG A 243 -7.79 2.48 -12.27
C ARG A 243 -8.48 3.76 -12.77
N ARG A 244 -7.74 4.67 -13.37
CA ARG A 244 -8.25 5.98 -13.81
C ARG A 244 -9.54 5.92 -14.65
N ARG A 245 -9.72 4.84 -15.44
CA ARG A 245 -10.88 4.66 -16.32
C ARG A 245 -12.08 4.00 -15.64
N ASP A 246 -11.90 3.44 -14.46
CA ASP A 246 -12.92 2.67 -13.75
C ASP A 246 -13.76 3.57 -12.82
N ARG A 247 -14.23 4.70 -13.37
CA ARG A 247 -14.97 5.72 -12.60
C ARG A 247 -16.26 5.19 -11.98
N GLU A 248 -16.96 4.30 -12.67
CA GLU A 248 -18.18 3.66 -12.16
C GLU A 248 -17.88 2.80 -10.92
N LEU A 249 -16.74 2.08 -10.93
CA LEU A 249 -16.29 1.33 -9.76
C LEU A 249 -15.94 2.28 -8.60
N ARG A 250 -15.26 3.40 -8.89
CA ARG A 250 -14.96 4.43 -7.88
C ARG A 250 -16.25 4.97 -7.26
N ASP A 251 -17.26 5.30 -8.08
CA ASP A 251 -18.52 5.86 -7.60
C ASP A 251 -19.32 4.84 -6.78
N SER A 252 -19.26 3.57 -7.18
CA SER A 252 -19.83 2.46 -6.42
C SER A 252 -19.13 2.28 -5.07
N LEU A 253 -17.78 2.38 -5.02
CA LEU A 253 -17.02 2.37 -3.76
C LEU A 253 -17.40 3.56 -2.88
N GLN A 254 -17.51 4.77 -3.47
CA GLN A 254 -17.92 5.96 -2.74
C GLN A 254 -19.29 5.76 -2.08
N ALA A 255 -20.23 5.19 -2.80
CA ALA A 255 -21.55 4.91 -2.24
C ALA A 255 -21.51 3.90 -1.06
N VAL A 256 -20.60 2.92 -1.09
CA VAL A 256 -20.37 2.03 0.06
C VAL A 256 -19.73 2.78 1.22
N LEU A 257 -18.71 3.59 0.96
CA LEU A 257 -18.04 4.40 1.99
C LEU A 257 -19.04 5.30 2.72
N ASP A 258 -19.92 5.99 1.96
CA ASP A 258 -20.93 6.89 2.52
C ASP A 258 -21.90 6.14 3.46
N ARG A 259 -22.31 4.91 3.10
CA ARG A 259 -23.22 4.09 3.92
C ARG A 259 -22.52 3.42 5.11
N LYS A 260 -21.24 3.05 4.96
CA LYS A 260 -20.50 2.22 5.92
C LYS A 260 -19.47 2.99 6.74
N THR A 261 -19.55 4.30 6.72
CA THR A 261 -18.64 5.17 7.51
C THR A 261 -18.55 4.74 8.97
N PRO A 262 -19.67 4.47 9.71
CA PRO A 262 -19.58 4.09 11.12
C PRO A 262 -18.79 2.79 11.33
N GLU A 263 -19.06 1.77 10.51
CA GLU A 263 -18.38 0.47 10.60
C GLU A 263 -16.91 0.59 10.25
N ILE A 264 -16.56 1.36 9.21
CA ILE A 264 -15.17 1.62 8.82
C ILE A 264 -14.43 2.36 9.94
N GLN A 265 -15.04 3.38 10.53
CA GLN A 265 -14.47 4.10 11.66
C GLN A 265 -14.27 3.18 12.89
N ALA A 266 -15.21 2.26 13.13
CA ALA A 266 -15.07 1.27 14.20
C ALA A 266 -13.89 0.32 13.93
N ILE A 267 -13.70 -0.13 12.69
CA ILE A 267 -12.55 -0.94 12.29
C ILE A 267 -11.24 -0.15 12.57
N LEU A 268 -11.09 1.06 12.04
CA LEU A 268 -9.89 1.87 12.22
C LEU A 268 -9.57 2.11 13.71
N LYS A 269 -10.58 2.43 14.53
CA LYS A 269 -10.44 2.60 15.98
C LYS A 269 -10.01 1.31 16.68
N SER A 270 -10.51 0.15 16.24
CA SER A 270 -10.13 -1.14 16.81
C SER A 270 -8.64 -1.44 16.62
N TYR A 271 -8.03 -0.91 15.56
CA TYR A 271 -6.59 -0.97 15.28
C TYR A 271 -5.80 0.20 15.90
N ALA A 272 -6.43 1.03 16.70
CA ALA A 272 -5.84 2.20 17.32
C ALA A 272 -5.21 3.18 16.31
N VAL A 273 -5.80 3.29 15.14
CA VAL A 273 -5.37 4.27 14.11
C VAL A 273 -5.60 5.68 14.65
N PRO A 274 -4.58 6.55 14.74
CA PRO A 274 -4.78 7.97 15.05
C PRO A 274 -5.57 8.65 13.93
N LEU A 275 -6.75 9.17 14.27
CA LEU A 275 -7.65 9.79 13.31
C LEU A 275 -7.68 11.31 13.52
N PHE A 276 -7.53 12.05 12.44
CA PHE A 276 -7.63 13.50 12.39
C PHE A 276 -8.84 13.92 11.56
N PRO A 277 -9.33 15.17 11.72
CA PRO A 277 -10.35 15.71 10.83
C PRO A 277 -9.89 15.67 9.37
N ILE A 278 -10.74 15.16 8.47
CA ILE A 278 -10.50 15.21 7.03
C ILE A 278 -10.50 16.69 6.62
N LYS A 279 -9.52 17.09 5.82
CA LYS A 279 -9.48 18.43 5.21
C LYS A 279 -9.93 18.36 3.76
N ASP A 280 -10.65 19.36 3.31
CA ASP A 280 -11.04 19.49 1.91
C ASP A 280 -9.81 19.75 1.03
N GLU A 281 -9.76 19.14 -0.15
CA GLU A 281 -8.63 19.26 -1.09
C GLU A 281 -8.42 20.69 -1.57
N THR A 282 -9.45 21.52 -1.60
CA THR A 282 -9.37 22.95 -1.95
C THR A 282 -8.53 23.77 -0.97
N GLU A 283 -8.43 23.37 0.29
CA GLU A 283 -7.53 23.99 1.27
C GLU A 283 -6.09 23.46 1.14
N ALA A 284 -5.93 22.22 0.63
CA ALA A 284 -4.62 21.61 0.42
C ALA A 284 -3.95 22.05 -0.89
N GLU A 285 -4.72 22.27 -1.97
CA GLU A 285 -4.21 22.70 -3.29
C GLU A 285 -3.74 24.17 -3.34
N GLY A 286 -4.26 25.01 -2.47
CA GLY A 286 -3.73 26.40 -2.31
C GLY A 286 -2.28 26.44 -1.84
N GLU A 287 -1.77 25.34 -1.27
CA GLU A 287 -0.47 25.24 -0.63
C GLU A 287 0.46 24.16 -1.22
N THR A 288 -0.01 23.29 -2.11
CA THR A 288 0.80 22.22 -2.72
C THR A 288 0.77 22.26 -4.25
N LYS A 289 1.14 23.38 -4.86
CA LYS A 289 1.74 23.37 -6.21
C LYS A 289 3.24 23.07 -6.11
N ALA A 290 3.60 22.03 -5.39
CA ALA A 290 4.94 21.48 -5.40
C ALA A 290 4.80 19.96 -5.40
N SER A 291 5.03 19.36 -6.58
CA SER A 291 5.51 17.99 -6.82
C SER A 291 5.33 17.02 -5.65
N GLY A 292 4.22 16.30 -5.62
CA GLY A 292 4.19 15.02 -4.92
C GLY A 292 5.35 14.15 -5.46
N PRO A 293 5.92 13.24 -4.66
CA PRO A 293 7.03 12.41 -5.12
C PRO A 293 6.64 11.75 -6.44
N ARG A 294 7.36 12.07 -7.51
CA ARG A 294 7.22 11.39 -8.80
C ARG A 294 7.73 9.97 -8.64
N LEU A 295 6.89 9.11 -8.15
CA LEU A 295 7.18 7.69 -7.95
C LEU A 295 7.43 6.93 -9.27
N ASP A 296 7.46 7.63 -10.42
CA ASP A 296 7.53 6.98 -11.73
C ASP A 296 8.25 7.78 -12.84
N GLN A 297 9.46 8.26 -12.58
CA GLN A 297 10.35 8.67 -13.67
C GLN A 297 11.62 7.82 -13.63
N SER A 298 11.61 6.71 -14.38
CA SER A 298 12.82 6.04 -14.87
C SER A 298 13.53 6.99 -15.83
N PRO A 299 14.83 7.25 -15.74
CA PRO A 299 15.57 7.79 -16.87
C PRO A 299 15.53 6.75 -17.99
N ASP A 300 15.08 7.21 -19.14
CA ASP A 300 15.02 6.45 -20.39
C ASP A 300 16.45 5.97 -20.75
N SER A 301 16.67 4.67 -20.65
CA SER A 301 17.93 4.01 -21.03
C SER A 301 17.99 3.76 -22.55
N THR A 302 17.78 4.81 -23.35
CA THR A 302 18.00 4.76 -24.79
C THR A 302 18.85 5.94 -25.25
N ARG A 303 20.17 5.88 -24.88
CA ARG A 303 21.21 6.60 -25.60
C ARG A 303 22.61 6.12 -25.20
N ALA A 304 22.99 4.94 -25.64
CA ALA A 304 24.40 4.56 -25.75
C ALA A 304 24.57 3.41 -26.72
N ALA A 305 24.41 3.72 -28.03
CA ALA A 305 24.92 2.87 -29.09
C ALA A 305 25.11 3.75 -30.33
N ALA A 306 26.14 4.60 -30.34
CA ALA A 306 26.78 5.15 -31.55
C ALA A 306 27.91 6.11 -31.10
N GLN A 307 29.11 5.59 -30.87
CA GLN A 307 30.40 6.11 -31.32
C GLN A 307 31.50 5.11 -30.93
#